data_4924b7c59c9e9435df44e2a9a2f3ccce
#
_entry.id   4924b7c59c9e9435df44e2a9a2f3ccce
#
_cell.length_a   1.000
_cell.length_b   1.000
_cell.length_c   1.000
_cell.angle_alpha   90.00
_cell.angle_beta   90.00
_cell.angle_gamma   90.00
#
_symmetry.space_group_name_H-M   'P 1'
#
loop_
_entity.id
_entity.type
_entity.pdbx_description
1 polymer ?
#
loop_
_entity_poly.entity_id
_entity_poly.type
_entity_poly.pdbx_seq_one_letter_code
_entity_poly.pdbx_strand_id
1 'polypeptide(L)'
;MKSIMVATLLVGLIGLFIGIVLGIASEKFKVVVDEKEQKIRSVLPGNNCGACGYPGCDGLAHAIAQGEAPSNQCPVGGNEVGAKIASILGQEAQESTRYTAFVKCKGTCDKVTPV
;
A
#
# COMPACT_ATOMS: atom_id res chain seq x y z
N MET A 1 -12.60 -33.44 40.04
CA MET A 1 -11.48 -33.71 39.11
C MET A 1 -11.94 -34.10 37.72
N LYS A 2 -12.92 -34.96 37.53
CA LYS A 2 -13.44 -35.34 36.18
C LYS A 2 -13.94 -34.16 35.36
N SER A 3 -14.64 -33.19 35.95
CA SER A 3 -15.16 -32.00 35.23
C SER A 3 -14.05 -31.10 34.71
N ILE A 4 -12.95 -30.97 35.43
CA ILE A 4 -11.80 -30.16 35.01
C ILE A 4 -11.07 -30.84 33.82
N MET A 5 -10.92 -32.15 33.89
CA MET A 5 -10.29 -32.91 32.78
C MET A 5 -11.12 -32.83 31.49
N VAL A 6 -12.45 -32.92 31.60
CA VAL A 6 -13.37 -32.79 30.45
C VAL A 6 -13.28 -31.37 29.85
N ALA A 7 -13.28 -30.33 30.70
CA ALA A 7 -13.20 -28.95 30.26
C ALA A 7 -11.86 -28.65 29.52
N THR A 8 -10.74 -29.10 30.09
CA THR A 8 -9.42 -28.90 29.45
C THR A 8 -9.31 -29.67 28.13
N LEU A 9 -9.88 -30.85 28.04
CA LEU A 9 -9.89 -31.65 26.81
C LEU A 9 -10.74 -30.99 25.72
N LEU A 10 -11.90 -30.44 26.05
CA LEU A 10 -12.77 -29.73 25.12
C LEU A 10 -12.10 -28.46 24.58
N VAL A 11 -11.50 -27.63 25.46
CA VAL A 11 -10.80 -26.43 25.06
C VAL A 11 -9.60 -26.76 24.18
N GLY A 12 -8.85 -27.81 24.54
CA GLY A 12 -7.73 -28.29 23.74
C GLY A 12 -8.12 -28.73 22.33
N LEU A 13 -9.23 -29.48 22.20
CA LEU A 13 -9.74 -29.91 20.89
C LEU A 13 -10.20 -28.72 20.02
N ILE A 14 -10.90 -27.76 20.62
CA ILE A 14 -11.34 -26.56 19.91
C ILE A 14 -10.11 -25.74 19.44
N GLY A 15 -9.13 -25.54 20.32
CA GLY A 15 -7.89 -24.84 19.98
C GLY A 15 -7.11 -25.52 18.85
N LEU A 16 -7.01 -26.87 18.92
CA LEU A 16 -6.37 -27.65 17.86
C LEU A 16 -7.10 -27.50 16.51
N PHE A 17 -8.43 -27.58 16.53
CA PHE A 17 -9.24 -27.43 15.32
C PHE A 17 -9.05 -26.04 14.68
N ILE A 18 -9.15 -24.98 15.48
CA ILE A 18 -8.94 -23.61 15.00
C ILE A 18 -7.50 -23.44 14.46
N GLY A 19 -6.51 -23.97 15.17
CA GLY A 19 -5.10 -23.92 14.73
C GLY A 19 -4.87 -24.58 13.38
N ILE A 20 -5.48 -25.75 13.15
CA ILE A 20 -5.37 -26.46 11.86
C ILE A 20 -6.06 -25.65 10.75
N VAL A 21 -7.26 -25.14 10.99
CA VAL A 21 -8.02 -24.34 10.01
C VAL A 21 -7.24 -23.08 9.62
N LEU A 22 -6.70 -22.36 10.61
CA LEU A 22 -5.88 -21.16 10.35
C LEU A 22 -4.57 -21.49 9.63
N GLY A 23 -3.93 -22.62 9.96
CA GLY A 23 -2.71 -23.09 9.30
C GLY A 23 -2.96 -23.36 7.81
N ILE A 24 -4.01 -24.11 7.50
CA ILE A 24 -4.41 -24.40 6.11
C ILE A 24 -4.80 -23.12 5.37
N ALA A 25 -5.56 -22.23 6.01
CA ALA A 25 -5.95 -20.97 5.42
C ALA A 25 -4.73 -20.08 5.11
N SER A 26 -3.78 -19.99 6.03
CA SER A 26 -2.53 -19.24 5.84
C SER A 26 -1.72 -19.73 4.63
N GLU A 27 -1.66 -21.04 4.42
CA GLU A 27 -0.93 -21.60 3.29
C GLU A 27 -1.67 -21.42 1.96
N LYS A 28 -3.00 -21.52 1.99
CA LYS A 28 -3.85 -21.36 0.79
C LYS A 28 -4.00 -19.89 0.35
N PHE A 29 -3.95 -18.97 1.31
CA PHE A 29 -4.01 -17.52 1.05
C PHE A 29 -2.63 -16.85 1.04
N LYS A 30 -1.56 -17.62 0.88
CA LYS A 30 -0.23 -17.08 0.77
C LYS A 30 -0.13 -16.24 -0.50
N VAL A 31 -0.10 -14.92 -0.33
CA VAL A 31 0.17 -13.99 -1.43
C VAL A 31 1.61 -14.24 -1.87
N VAL A 32 1.79 -14.74 -3.07
CA VAL A 32 3.11 -14.84 -3.71
C VAL A 32 3.53 -13.41 -4.01
N VAL A 33 4.32 -12.82 -3.13
CA VAL A 33 4.88 -11.48 -3.36
C VAL A 33 5.92 -11.62 -4.46
N ASP A 34 5.64 -11.05 -5.62
CA ASP A 34 6.54 -11.06 -6.76
C ASP A 34 7.82 -10.29 -6.39
N GLU A 35 9.00 -10.79 -6.80
CA GLU A 35 10.27 -10.09 -6.57
C GLU A 35 10.26 -8.66 -7.12
N LYS A 36 9.51 -8.43 -8.20
CA LYS A 36 9.28 -7.09 -8.78
C LYS A 36 8.55 -6.17 -7.81
N GLU A 37 7.49 -6.69 -7.18
CA GLU A 37 6.71 -5.94 -6.19
C GLU A 37 7.58 -5.52 -5.01
N GLN A 38 8.40 -6.43 -4.48
CA GLN A 38 9.33 -6.11 -3.39
C GLN A 38 10.36 -5.04 -3.79
N LYS A 39 10.91 -5.12 -4.99
CA LYS A 39 11.84 -4.11 -5.52
C LYS A 39 11.17 -2.75 -5.66
N ILE A 40 9.96 -2.70 -6.23
CA ILE A 40 9.18 -1.47 -6.34
C ILE A 40 8.87 -0.90 -4.94
N ARG A 41 8.45 -1.77 -4.01
CA ARG A 41 8.15 -1.37 -2.63
C ARG A 41 9.37 -0.75 -1.91
N SER A 42 10.57 -1.29 -2.15
CA SER A 42 11.80 -0.76 -1.54
C SER A 42 12.20 0.64 -2.04
N VAL A 43 11.78 1.00 -3.25
CA VAL A 43 12.03 2.32 -3.86
C VAL A 43 10.97 3.34 -3.44
N LEU A 44 9.75 2.90 -3.10
CA LEU A 44 8.69 3.77 -2.63
C LEU A 44 9.02 4.38 -1.25
N PRO A 45 8.61 5.63 -0.96
CA PRO A 45 8.99 6.34 0.26
C PRO A 45 8.44 5.73 1.56
N GLY A 46 7.53 4.77 1.48
CA GLY A 46 7.03 4.02 2.65
C GLY A 46 6.04 4.76 3.55
N ASN A 47 5.62 5.95 3.18
CA ASN A 47 4.75 6.80 4.02
C ASN A 47 3.32 6.26 4.18
N ASN A 48 2.89 5.30 3.35
CA ASN A 48 1.54 4.72 3.37
C ASN A 48 0.40 5.76 3.45
N CYS A 49 0.62 6.94 2.85
CA CYS A 49 -0.26 8.11 2.99
C CYS A 49 -1.56 8.02 2.17
N GLY A 50 -1.66 7.09 1.23
CA GLY A 50 -2.84 6.94 0.38
C GLY A 50 -3.05 8.04 -0.68
N ALA A 51 -2.17 9.04 -0.78
CA ALA A 51 -2.30 10.17 -1.72
C ALA A 51 -2.29 9.75 -3.20
N CYS A 52 -1.78 8.57 -3.51
CA CYS A 52 -1.79 7.97 -4.84
C CYS A 52 -3.13 7.30 -5.19
N GLY A 53 -4.09 7.22 -4.25
CA GLY A 53 -5.38 6.55 -4.43
C GLY A 53 -5.37 5.05 -4.06
N TYR A 54 -4.24 4.51 -3.62
CA TYR A 54 -4.10 3.12 -3.18
C TYR A 54 -4.02 3.02 -1.65
N PRO A 55 -4.41 1.88 -1.05
CA PRO A 55 -4.49 1.73 0.42
C PRO A 55 -3.13 1.67 1.13
N GLY A 56 -2.07 2.10 0.49
CA GLY A 56 -0.71 2.17 1.02
C GLY A 56 0.33 1.91 -0.06
N CYS A 57 1.59 2.01 0.30
CA CYS A 57 2.68 1.78 -0.64
C CYS A 57 2.74 0.31 -1.12
N ASP A 58 2.27 -0.64 -0.31
CA ASP A 58 2.19 -2.05 -0.71
C ASP A 58 1.14 -2.25 -1.80
N GLY A 59 -0.05 -1.66 -1.65
CA GLY A 59 -1.10 -1.71 -2.68
C GLY A 59 -0.67 -1.03 -3.99
N LEU A 60 0.06 0.09 -3.90
CA LEU A 60 0.61 0.74 -5.08
C LEU A 60 1.70 -0.11 -5.74
N ALA A 61 2.62 -0.71 -4.98
CA ALA A 61 3.67 -1.58 -5.51
C ALA A 61 3.08 -2.78 -6.27
N HIS A 62 2.03 -3.39 -5.70
CA HIS A 62 1.30 -4.48 -6.32
C HIS A 62 0.65 -4.05 -7.65
N ALA A 63 -0.09 -2.94 -7.66
CA ALA A 63 -0.73 -2.41 -8.86
C ALA A 63 0.28 -2.05 -9.98
N ILE A 64 1.43 -1.47 -9.61
CA ILE A 64 2.49 -1.17 -10.58
C ILE A 64 3.12 -2.46 -11.11
N ALA A 65 3.36 -3.46 -10.26
CA ALA A 65 3.93 -4.75 -10.66
C ALA A 65 3.04 -5.50 -11.65
N GLN A 66 1.72 -5.35 -11.52
CA GLN A 66 0.72 -5.93 -12.43
C GLN A 66 0.45 -5.06 -13.67
N GLY A 67 0.98 -3.85 -13.72
CA GLY A 67 0.76 -2.92 -14.85
C GLY A 67 -0.58 -2.17 -14.79
N GLU A 68 -1.28 -2.23 -13.65
CA GLU A 68 -2.55 -1.51 -13.43
C GLU A 68 -2.32 -0.02 -13.10
N ALA A 69 -1.13 0.33 -12.61
CA ALA A 69 -0.77 1.70 -12.28
C ALA A 69 0.54 2.10 -12.96
N PRO A 70 0.66 3.36 -13.40
CA PRO A 70 1.90 3.88 -13.99
C PRO A 70 3.00 4.01 -12.93
N SER A 71 4.26 3.93 -13.37
CA SER A 71 5.44 4.02 -12.50
C SER A 71 5.56 5.34 -11.72
N ASN A 72 4.96 6.42 -12.24
CA ASN A 72 4.98 7.78 -11.68
C ASN A 72 3.75 8.13 -10.81
N GLN A 73 2.95 7.14 -10.41
CA GLN A 73 1.69 7.36 -9.66
C GLN A 73 1.92 7.92 -8.24
N CYS A 74 3.13 7.79 -7.68
CA CYS A 74 3.40 8.28 -6.32
C CYS A 74 3.69 9.79 -6.30
N PRO A 75 2.80 10.64 -5.74
CA PRO A 75 3.02 12.09 -5.72
C PRO A 75 4.13 12.51 -4.76
N VAL A 76 4.38 11.72 -3.71
CA VAL A 76 5.42 11.98 -2.70
C VAL A 76 6.81 11.65 -3.23
N GLY A 77 6.93 10.55 -3.98
CA GLY A 77 8.20 10.12 -4.57
C GLY A 77 8.61 10.94 -5.80
N GLY A 78 7.63 11.56 -6.47
CA GLY A 78 7.86 12.37 -7.67
C GLY A 78 8.52 11.62 -8.82
N ASN A 79 9.15 12.39 -9.71
CA ASN A 79 9.79 11.83 -10.92
C ASN A 79 10.99 10.93 -10.61
N GLU A 80 11.72 11.19 -9.53
CA GLU A 80 12.89 10.39 -9.14
C GLU A 80 12.52 8.95 -8.81
N VAL A 81 11.48 8.76 -7.99
CA VAL A 81 10.96 7.43 -7.64
C VAL A 81 10.33 6.78 -8.87
N GLY A 82 9.59 7.54 -9.66
CA GLY A 82 9.01 7.06 -10.91
C GLY A 82 10.05 6.53 -11.89
N ALA A 83 11.17 7.23 -12.06
CA ALA A 83 12.27 6.80 -12.92
C ALA A 83 12.94 5.52 -12.42
N LYS A 84 13.16 5.39 -11.10
CA LYS A 84 13.70 4.16 -10.49
C LYS A 84 12.77 2.96 -10.69
N ILE A 85 11.47 3.15 -10.53
CA ILE A 85 10.47 2.12 -10.76
C ILE A 85 10.43 1.72 -12.24
N ALA A 86 10.45 2.71 -13.15
CA ALA A 86 10.50 2.45 -14.59
C ALA A 86 11.72 1.63 -14.99
N SER A 87 12.89 1.91 -14.41
CA SER A 87 14.11 1.12 -14.65
C SER A 87 13.99 -0.34 -14.15
N ILE A 88 13.28 -0.58 -13.04
CA ILE A 88 13.01 -1.93 -12.53
C ILE A 88 12.08 -2.70 -13.48
N LEU A 89 11.11 -2.01 -14.06
CA LEU A 89 10.15 -2.58 -15.01
C LEU A 89 10.69 -2.70 -16.44
N GLY A 90 11.84 -2.07 -16.74
CA GLY A 90 12.39 -1.98 -18.09
C GLY A 90 11.57 -1.09 -19.03
N GLN A 91 10.84 -0.12 -18.47
CA GLN A 91 10.01 0.85 -19.19
C GLN A 91 10.69 2.22 -19.23
N GLU A 92 10.34 3.04 -20.22
CA GLU A 92 10.78 4.44 -20.23
C GLU A 92 10.11 5.22 -19.09
N ALA A 93 10.88 6.07 -18.42
CA ALA A 93 10.38 6.90 -17.33
C ALA A 93 9.36 7.91 -17.87
N GLN A 94 8.12 7.83 -17.42
CA GLN A 94 7.10 8.82 -17.72
C GLN A 94 7.29 10.03 -16.80
N GLU A 95 7.57 11.20 -17.39
CA GLU A 95 7.61 12.44 -16.62
C GLU A 95 6.18 12.87 -16.24
N SER A 96 5.90 12.96 -14.95
CA SER A 96 4.67 13.58 -14.47
C SER A 96 4.87 15.10 -14.38
N THR A 97 4.06 15.83 -15.09
CA THR A 97 3.99 17.29 -14.95
C THR A 97 3.38 17.61 -13.59
N ARG A 98 4.17 18.21 -12.71
CA ARG A 98 3.67 18.59 -11.38
C ARG A 98 2.77 19.80 -11.50
N TYR A 99 1.48 19.61 -11.33
CA TYR A 99 0.52 20.72 -11.26
C TYR A 99 0.53 21.31 -9.85
N THR A 100 0.98 22.55 -9.72
CA THR A 100 0.85 23.32 -8.48
C THR A 100 -0.32 24.29 -8.64
N ALA A 101 -1.24 24.27 -7.68
CA ALA A 101 -2.30 25.25 -7.63
C ALA A 101 -1.69 26.62 -7.29
N PHE A 102 -1.74 27.55 -8.24
CA PHE A 102 -1.31 28.92 -8.04
C PHE A 102 -2.55 29.81 -7.87
N VAL A 103 -2.75 30.31 -6.66
CA VAL A 103 -3.84 31.24 -6.39
C VAL A 103 -3.42 32.64 -6.80
N LYS A 104 -3.93 33.11 -7.94
CA LYS A 104 -3.76 34.51 -8.39
C LYS A 104 -4.67 35.46 -7.57
N CYS A 105 -4.47 35.52 -6.27
CA CYS A 105 -5.19 36.45 -5.43
C CYS A 105 -4.30 37.67 -5.13
N LYS A 106 -4.71 38.83 -5.56
CA LYS A 106 -4.17 40.12 -5.11
C LYS A 106 -4.97 40.63 -3.88
N GLY A 107 -5.47 39.69 -3.06
CA GLY A 107 -6.23 40.00 -1.85
C GLY A 107 -5.37 40.68 -0.82
N THR A 108 -5.54 41.98 -0.67
CA THR A 108 -5.15 42.73 0.52
C THR A 108 -6.32 42.73 1.50
N CYS A 109 -6.05 42.83 2.81
CA CYS A 109 -7.09 42.83 3.86
C CYS A 109 -8.15 43.92 3.63
N ASP A 110 -7.84 44.97 2.85
CA ASP A 110 -8.74 46.09 2.51
C ASP A 110 -9.86 45.69 1.51
N LYS A 111 -9.78 44.48 0.91
CA LYS A 111 -10.78 43.96 -0.03
C LYS A 111 -11.71 42.92 0.57
N VAL A 112 -11.59 42.65 1.85
CA VAL A 112 -12.49 41.75 2.57
C VAL A 112 -13.67 42.55 3.06
N THR A 113 -14.81 42.40 2.40
CA THR A 113 -16.08 42.91 2.94
C THR A 113 -16.48 42.00 4.11
N PRO A 114 -16.56 42.51 5.35
CA PRO A 114 -17.09 41.72 6.47
C PRO A 114 -18.59 41.44 6.18
N VAL A 115 -18.96 40.17 6.31
CA VAL A 115 -20.34 39.69 6.21
C VAL A 115 -21.03 39.89 7.55
#